data_f7fcb3470262cdec88ad4ab3351e14e5
#
_entry.id   f7fcb3470262cdec88ad4ab3351e14e5
#
_cell.length_a   1.000
_cell.length_b   1.000
_cell.length_c   1.000
_cell.angle_alpha   90.00
_cell.angle_beta   90.00
_cell.angle_gamma   90.00
#
_symmetry.space_group_name_H-M   'P 1'
#
loop_
_entity.id
_entity.type
_entity.pdbx_description
1 polymer ?
#
loop_
_entity_poly.entity_id
_entity_poly.type
_entity_poly.pdbx_seq_one_letter_code
_entity_poly.pdbx_strand_id
1 'polypeptide(L)'
;MRKIIISAGFIILLIFFICCTNHGENVKADKSDSSFTFAFLTDVHLNANNFDVSSKGLRQALEHAKSKEVDFVIFGGDLVDLDGLQPQDSLKADSLLSAFKSIIDESGIEAYFTIGNHDRFYTYRNKTDSSGFELFSKHLGDTYFSFDRQGVHFVVLNSVQIDDSTRNYHVGPEQIEWLKADLSKLSPQTPLVVSTHVPFQSLYYPAVEGVVRNADMFSNFKEVWDLLLGHDLKIILQGHQHLHEELLVNDTYFVTGGAVSAAWWSGPLLNTEEGYILVSMDEEQNFSWEYMDYGWEADSK
;
A
#
# COMPACT_ATOMS: atom_id res chain seq x y z
N MET A 1 15.51 91.26 0.11
CA MET A 1 14.71 90.05 0.09
C MET A 1 14.60 89.58 -1.35
N ARG A 2 15.39 88.62 -1.78
CA ARG A 2 15.42 88.05 -3.15
C ARG A 2 14.64 86.80 -3.18
N LYS A 3 13.57 86.74 -4.00
CA LYS A 3 12.80 85.53 -4.27
C LYS A 3 13.46 84.73 -5.38
N ILE A 4 13.80 83.43 -5.10
CA ILE A 4 14.32 82.52 -6.09
C ILE A 4 13.11 81.71 -6.60
N ILE A 5 12.91 81.75 -7.92
CA ILE A 5 11.87 80.95 -8.61
C ILE A 5 12.58 79.70 -9.14
N ILE A 6 12.19 78.55 -8.71
CA ILE A 6 12.65 77.26 -9.22
C ILE A 6 11.60 76.74 -10.24
N SER A 7 12.08 76.64 -11.49
CA SER A 7 11.30 76.04 -12.59
C SER A 7 11.35 74.54 -12.54
N ALA A 8 10.20 73.86 -12.47
CA ALA A 8 10.09 72.42 -12.55
C ALA A 8 9.90 71.98 -14.00
N GLY A 9 10.90 71.32 -14.55
CA GLY A 9 10.79 70.70 -15.88
C GLY A 9 10.05 69.37 -15.80
N PHE A 10 8.97 69.24 -16.56
CA PHE A 10 8.23 67.98 -16.75
C PHE A 10 8.94 67.14 -17.81
N ILE A 11 9.45 65.96 -17.41
CA ILE A 11 9.92 64.94 -18.34
C ILE A 11 8.76 63.97 -18.58
N ILE A 12 8.24 63.92 -19.82
CA ILE A 12 7.22 62.97 -20.26
C ILE A 12 7.97 61.68 -20.68
N LEU A 13 7.80 60.63 -19.91
CA LEU A 13 8.28 59.28 -20.24
C LEU A 13 7.21 58.56 -21.07
N LEU A 14 7.43 58.37 -22.36
CA LEU A 14 6.61 57.53 -23.21
C LEU A 14 6.91 56.06 -22.93
N ILE A 15 5.99 55.38 -22.29
CA ILE A 15 6.03 53.90 -22.11
C ILE A 15 5.35 53.25 -23.31
N PHE A 16 6.14 52.57 -24.15
CA PHE A 16 5.65 51.68 -25.19
C PHE A 16 5.18 50.37 -24.55
N PHE A 17 3.88 50.13 -24.57
CA PHE A 17 3.32 48.81 -24.27
C PHE A 17 3.52 47.87 -25.47
N ILE A 18 4.48 46.94 -25.35
CA ILE A 18 4.58 45.81 -26.26
C ILE A 18 3.59 44.75 -25.76
N CYS A 19 2.50 44.59 -26.49
CA CYS A 19 1.52 43.52 -26.26
C CYS A 19 2.11 42.21 -26.81
N CYS A 20 2.73 41.38 -25.93
CA CYS A 20 3.08 40.02 -26.24
C CYS A 20 1.83 39.16 -26.06
N THR A 21 1.24 38.70 -27.15
CA THR A 21 0.25 37.64 -27.15
C THR A 21 0.97 36.33 -26.80
N ASN A 22 0.91 35.93 -25.53
CA ASN A 22 1.30 34.58 -25.12
C ASN A 22 0.22 33.61 -25.62
N HIS A 23 0.59 32.79 -26.59
CA HIS A 23 -0.07 31.52 -26.84
C HIS A 23 0.18 30.65 -25.60
N GLY A 24 -0.86 30.37 -24.86
CA GLY A 24 -0.80 29.43 -23.73
C GLY A 24 -0.56 28.01 -24.27
N GLU A 25 0.68 27.59 -24.33
CA GLU A 25 1.00 26.18 -24.25
C GLU A 25 0.60 25.72 -22.85
N ASN A 26 -0.31 24.75 -22.77
CA ASN A 26 -0.57 24.00 -21.54
C ASN A 26 0.71 23.25 -21.19
N VAL A 27 1.60 23.91 -20.46
CA VAL A 27 2.70 23.24 -19.76
C VAL A 27 2.01 22.39 -18.69
N LYS A 28 1.93 21.08 -18.89
CA LYS A 28 1.68 20.15 -17.79
C LYS A 28 2.67 20.57 -16.69
N ALA A 29 2.16 20.89 -15.52
CA ALA A 29 3.02 21.13 -14.37
C ALA A 29 3.86 19.85 -14.20
N ASP A 30 5.18 19.96 -14.36
CA ASP A 30 6.10 18.91 -13.96
C ASP A 30 5.81 18.63 -12.49
N LYS A 31 5.46 17.36 -12.15
CA LYS A 31 5.40 16.96 -10.75
C LYS A 31 6.74 17.32 -10.13
N SER A 32 6.76 18.12 -9.06
CA SER A 32 8.01 18.40 -8.38
C SER A 32 8.63 17.08 -7.92
N ASP A 33 9.95 16.99 -7.90
CA ASP A 33 10.71 15.77 -7.52
C ASP A 33 10.40 15.28 -6.08
N SER A 34 9.56 15.98 -5.31
CA SER A 34 9.26 15.72 -3.90
C SER A 34 7.85 15.19 -3.62
N SER A 35 6.96 15.11 -4.61
CA SER A 35 5.59 14.58 -4.45
C SER A 35 5.39 13.27 -5.20
N PHE A 36 4.56 12.37 -4.65
CA PHE A 36 4.18 11.13 -5.33
C PHE A 36 2.77 10.68 -4.96
N THR A 37 2.23 9.78 -5.77
CA THR A 37 0.96 9.10 -5.51
C THR A 37 1.16 7.61 -5.71
N PHE A 38 0.64 6.79 -4.79
CA PHE A 38 0.67 5.34 -4.95
C PHE A 38 -0.67 4.72 -4.58
N ALA A 39 -0.90 3.51 -5.08
CA ALA A 39 -2.07 2.73 -4.71
C ALA A 39 -1.66 1.60 -3.75
N PHE A 40 -2.46 1.39 -2.69
CA PHE A 40 -2.36 0.23 -1.82
C PHE A 40 -3.50 -0.72 -2.15
N LEU A 41 -3.17 -1.82 -2.82
CA LEU A 41 -4.07 -2.88 -3.25
C LEU A 41 -3.88 -4.10 -2.35
N THR A 42 -4.89 -4.49 -1.58
CA THR A 42 -4.79 -5.65 -0.68
C THR A 42 -5.90 -6.66 -0.97
N ASP A 43 -5.70 -7.90 -0.55
CA ASP A 43 -6.73 -8.94 -0.59
C ASP A 43 -7.31 -9.15 -2.01
N VAL A 44 -6.40 -9.38 -2.96
CA VAL A 44 -6.74 -9.60 -4.38
C VAL A 44 -7.40 -10.97 -4.58
N HIS A 45 -6.90 -12.01 -3.88
CA HIS A 45 -7.42 -13.38 -3.99
C HIS A 45 -7.56 -13.86 -5.43
N LEU A 46 -6.46 -13.73 -6.22
CA LEU A 46 -6.42 -14.36 -7.54
C LEU A 46 -6.58 -15.88 -7.35
N ASN A 47 -7.67 -16.42 -7.87
CA ASN A 47 -8.11 -17.77 -7.55
C ASN A 47 -8.11 -18.68 -8.77
N ALA A 48 -7.50 -19.85 -8.65
CA ALA A 48 -7.41 -20.82 -9.74
C ALA A 48 -8.75 -21.45 -10.14
N ASN A 49 -9.76 -21.44 -9.26
CA ASN A 49 -11.09 -21.97 -9.55
C ASN A 49 -12.02 -20.93 -10.19
N ASN A 50 -11.67 -19.64 -10.05
CA ASN A 50 -12.41 -18.49 -10.58
C ASN A 50 -11.46 -17.52 -11.28
N PHE A 51 -10.48 -18.06 -12.03
CA PHE A 51 -9.38 -17.30 -12.58
C PHE A 51 -9.83 -16.18 -13.54
N ASP A 52 -10.81 -16.45 -14.39
CA ASP A 52 -11.28 -15.47 -15.37
C ASP A 52 -11.88 -14.23 -14.70
N VAL A 53 -12.65 -14.42 -13.63
CA VAL A 53 -13.27 -13.32 -12.88
C VAL A 53 -12.20 -12.58 -12.07
N SER A 54 -11.41 -13.29 -11.28
CA SER A 54 -10.41 -12.67 -10.40
C SER A 54 -9.29 -11.96 -11.19
N SER A 55 -8.85 -12.53 -12.31
CA SER A 55 -7.85 -11.88 -13.18
C SER A 55 -8.40 -10.66 -13.90
N LYS A 56 -9.67 -10.68 -14.33
CA LYS A 56 -10.34 -9.53 -14.93
C LYS A 56 -10.47 -8.38 -13.92
N GLY A 57 -10.91 -8.71 -12.68
CA GLY A 57 -11.05 -7.72 -11.61
C GLY A 57 -9.71 -7.08 -11.23
N LEU A 58 -8.65 -7.88 -11.07
CA LEU A 58 -7.30 -7.36 -10.83
C LEU A 58 -6.82 -6.42 -11.95
N ARG A 59 -7.04 -6.78 -13.22
CA ARG A 59 -6.71 -5.91 -14.36
C ARG A 59 -7.48 -4.59 -14.31
N GLN A 60 -8.78 -4.64 -14.00
CA GLN A 60 -9.63 -3.45 -13.89
C GLN A 60 -9.14 -2.54 -12.75
N ALA A 61 -8.80 -3.09 -11.58
CA ALA A 61 -8.23 -2.32 -10.47
C ALA A 61 -6.91 -1.65 -10.86
N LEU A 62 -6.00 -2.36 -11.55
CA LEU A 62 -4.74 -1.81 -12.03
C LEU A 62 -4.91 -0.73 -13.10
N GLU A 63 -5.83 -0.92 -14.05
CA GLU A 63 -6.18 0.09 -15.05
C GLU A 63 -6.75 1.36 -14.40
N HIS A 64 -7.61 1.19 -13.40
CA HIS A 64 -8.15 2.31 -12.63
C HIS A 64 -7.04 3.03 -11.85
N ALA A 65 -6.17 2.32 -11.13
CA ALA A 65 -5.03 2.90 -10.45
C ALA A 65 -4.10 3.66 -11.41
N LYS A 66 -3.82 3.08 -12.58
CA LYS A 66 -3.03 3.73 -13.64
C LYS A 66 -3.68 5.02 -14.15
N SER A 67 -5.02 5.06 -14.24
CA SER A 67 -5.76 6.26 -14.64
C SER A 67 -5.66 7.40 -13.61
N LYS A 68 -5.27 7.07 -12.36
CA LYS A 68 -4.97 8.04 -11.29
C LYS A 68 -3.51 8.51 -11.30
N GLU A 69 -2.74 8.12 -12.32
CA GLU A 69 -1.33 8.50 -12.51
C GLU A 69 -0.46 8.13 -11.30
N VAL A 70 -0.71 6.94 -10.70
CA VAL A 70 0.11 6.43 -9.59
C VAL A 70 1.55 6.18 -10.05
N ASP A 71 2.51 6.53 -9.19
CA ASP A 71 3.93 6.32 -9.45
C ASP A 71 4.34 4.86 -9.19
N PHE A 72 3.67 4.20 -8.25
CA PHE A 72 3.87 2.78 -7.91
C PHE A 72 2.65 2.19 -7.20
N VAL A 73 2.69 0.89 -6.96
CA VAL A 73 1.69 0.14 -6.20
C VAL A 73 2.36 -0.62 -5.06
N ILE A 74 1.74 -0.62 -3.87
CA ILE A 74 2.07 -1.56 -2.80
C ILE A 74 0.92 -2.56 -2.71
N PHE A 75 1.21 -3.83 -2.91
CA PHE A 75 0.25 -4.90 -2.67
C PHE A 75 0.29 -5.31 -1.19
N GLY A 76 -0.88 -5.32 -0.54
CA GLY A 76 -1.04 -5.49 0.90
C GLY A 76 -1.19 -6.94 1.40
N GLY A 77 -0.90 -7.93 0.56
CA GLY A 77 -1.02 -9.35 0.89
C GLY A 77 -2.33 -9.99 0.40
N ASP A 78 -2.42 -11.31 0.58
CA ASP A 78 -3.48 -12.16 0.03
C ASP A 78 -3.69 -11.94 -1.47
N LEU A 79 -2.56 -12.06 -2.18
CA LEU A 79 -2.46 -11.80 -3.61
C LEU A 79 -3.08 -12.93 -4.43
N VAL A 80 -2.86 -14.15 -3.94
CA VAL A 80 -3.32 -15.41 -4.56
C VAL A 80 -3.85 -16.38 -3.51
N ASP A 81 -4.80 -17.24 -3.89
CA ASP A 81 -5.33 -18.29 -3.00
C ASP A 81 -4.53 -19.59 -3.13
N LEU A 82 -3.50 -19.77 -2.31
CA LEU A 82 -2.68 -20.99 -2.26
C LEU A 82 -3.01 -21.93 -1.10
N ASP A 83 -3.59 -21.43 -0.02
CA ASP A 83 -3.83 -22.14 1.23
C ASP A 83 -4.76 -23.35 1.09
N GLY A 84 -5.67 -23.33 0.11
CA GLY A 84 -6.52 -24.46 -0.25
C GLY A 84 -5.86 -25.55 -1.10
N LEU A 85 -4.65 -25.29 -1.63
CA LEU A 85 -3.93 -26.23 -2.49
C LEU A 85 -3.17 -27.28 -1.66
N GLN A 86 -3.08 -28.50 -2.20
CA GLN A 86 -2.37 -29.58 -1.57
C GLN A 86 -0.91 -29.65 -2.08
N PRO A 87 0.03 -30.32 -1.39
CA PRO A 87 1.43 -30.41 -1.82
C PRO A 87 1.63 -30.92 -3.25
N GLN A 88 0.72 -31.79 -3.74
CA GLN A 88 0.74 -32.30 -5.13
C GLN A 88 0.35 -31.24 -6.16
N ASP A 89 -0.27 -30.12 -5.74
CA ASP A 89 -0.73 -29.04 -6.60
C ASP A 89 0.35 -27.97 -6.83
N SER A 90 1.63 -28.31 -6.55
CA SER A 90 2.76 -27.36 -6.62
C SER A 90 2.89 -26.66 -7.97
N LEU A 91 2.62 -27.35 -9.08
CA LEU A 91 2.63 -26.73 -10.42
C LEU A 91 1.48 -25.76 -10.59
N LYS A 92 0.31 -26.01 -9.99
CA LYS A 92 -0.83 -25.11 -10.02
C LYS A 92 -0.55 -23.85 -9.19
N ALA A 93 0.05 -24.01 -8.00
CA ALA A 93 0.46 -22.91 -7.16
C ALA A 93 1.51 -22.02 -7.85
N ASP A 94 2.54 -22.64 -8.44
CA ASP A 94 3.58 -21.93 -9.19
C ASP A 94 3.02 -21.16 -10.39
N SER A 95 2.10 -21.79 -11.13
CA SER A 95 1.43 -21.16 -12.27
C SER A 95 0.55 -19.98 -11.86
N LEU A 96 -0.13 -20.06 -10.70
CA LEU A 96 -1.00 -18.99 -10.21
C LEU A 96 -0.20 -17.75 -9.81
N LEU A 97 0.91 -17.92 -9.08
CA LEU A 97 1.83 -16.82 -8.76
C LEU A 97 2.50 -16.23 -10.01
N SER A 98 2.89 -17.10 -10.96
CA SER A 98 3.43 -16.62 -12.24
C SER A 98 2.40 -15.81 -13.02
N ALA A 99 1.14 -16.22 -13.03
CA ALA A 99 0.07 -15.50 -13.70
C ALA A 99 -0.21 -14.15 -13.02
N PHE A 100 -0.25 -14.11 -11.68
CA PHE A 100 -0.36 -12.87 -10.93
C PHE A 100 0.78 -11.90 -11.31
N LYS A 101 2.03 -12.36 -11.21
CA LYS A 101 3.19 -11.53 -11.56
C LYS A 101 3.12 -11.03 -13.01
N SER A 102 2.70 -11.87 -13.96
CA SER A 102 2.54 -11.48 -15.36
C SER A 102 1.50 -10.36 -15.54
N ILE A 103 0.37 -10.42 -14.84
CA ILE A 103 -0.65 -9.36 -14.89
C ILE A 103 -0.07 -8.02 -14.39
N ILE A 104 0.71 -8.08 -13.30
CA ILE A 104 1.35 -6.86 -12.77
C ILE A 104 2.37 -6.31 -13.77
N ASP A 105 3.23 -7.15 -14.33
CA ASP A 105 4.25 -6.74 -15.31
C ASP A 105 3.61 -6.13 -16.58
N GLU A 106 2.50 -6.67 -17.04
CA GLU A 106 1.73 -6.15 -18.17
C GLU A 106 1.13 -4.76 -17.90
N SER A 107 0.81 -4.44 -16.65
CA SER A 107 0.33 -3.10 -16.28
C SER A 107 1.38 -2.01 -16.49
N GLY A 108 2.66 -2.38 -16.37
CA GLY A 108 3.81 -1.48 -16.45
C GLY A 108 3.95 -0.54 -15.25
N ILE A 109 3.23 -0.79 -14.15
CA ILE A 109 3.34 -0.03 -12.90
C ILE A 109 4.40 -0.71 -12.02
N GLU A 110 5.31 0.07 -11.44
CA GLU A 110 6.25 -0.43 -10.42
C GLU A 110 5.48 -0.96 -9.21
N ALA A 111 5.85 -2.15 -8.70
CA ALA A 111 5.08 -2.80 -7.66
C ALA A 111 5.95 -3.40 -6.55
N TYR A 112 5.49 -3.28 -5.31
CA TYR A 112 6.06 -3.85 -4.10
C TYR A 112 5.04 -4.80 -3.47
N PHE A 113 5.49 -5.90 -2.85
CA PHE A 113 4.60 -6.98 -2.43
C PHE A 113 4.75 -7.28 -0.94
N THR A 114 3.68 -7.11 -0.17
CA THR A 114 3.54 -7.67 1.17
C THR A 114 2.99 -9.07 1.04
N ILE A 115 3.46 -10.00 1.84
CA ILE A 115 2.93 -11.36 1.88
C ILE A 115 1.69 -11.44 2.78
N GLY A 116 0.64 -12.12 2.32
CA GLY A 116 -0.56 -12.44 3.08
C GLY A 116 -0.62 -13.92 3.52
N ASN A 117 -1.62 -14.27 4.30
CA ASN A 117 -1.75 -15.64 4.80
C ASN A 117 -2.21 -16.65 3.74
N HIS A 118 -2.94 -16.19 2.72
CA HIS A 118 -3.34 -17.02 1.58
C HIS A 118 -2.21 -17.21 0.54
N ASP A 119 -1.14 -16.42 0.61
CA ASP A 119 0.02 -16.50 -0.29
C ASP A 119 1.00 -17.62 0.07
N ARG A 120 0.76 -18.35 1.15
CA ARG A 120 1.65 -19.42 1.62
C ARG A 120 1.31 -20.75 0.97
N PHE A 121 2.35 -21.44 0.48
CA PHE A 121 2.20 -22.76 -0.07
C PHE A 121 3.02 -23.79 0.74
N TYR A 122 2.32 -24.61 1.54
CA TYR A 122 2.97 -25.61 2.39
C TYR A 122 3.25 -26.90 1.63
N THR A 123 4.51 -27.18 1.40
CA THR A 123 4.94 -28.50 0.98
C THR A 123 5.18 -29.38 2.22
N TYR A 124 4.16 -30.00 2.79
CA TYR A 124 4.18 -30.75 4.06
C TYR A 124 5.32 -31.77 4.23
N ARG A 125 6.09 -32.04 3.20
CA ARG A 125 7.22 -32.96 3.22
C ARG A 125 8.57 -32.28 2.97
N ASN A 126 8.57 -31.02 2.63
CA ASN A 126 9.82 -30.28 2.45
C ASN A 126 10.23 -29.67 3.79
N LYS A 127 11.21 -30.31 4.45
CA LYS A 127 11.76 -29.83 5.73
C LYS A 127 12.51 -28.49 5.61
N THR A 128 12.71 -28.00 4.40
CA THR A 128 13.44 -26.75 4.13
C THR A 128 12.53 -25.53 4.10
N ASP A 129 11.23 -25.68 3.81
CA ASP A 129 10.25 -24.62 3.86
C ASP A 129 9.09 -24.96 4.80
N SER A 130 9.34 -24.81 6.11
CA SER A 130 8.31 -24.99 7.13
C SER A 130 7.34 -23.81 7.22
N SER A 131 7.71 -22.66 6.65
CA SER A 131 6.91 -21.41 6.66
C SER A 131 5.93 -21.30 5.49
N GLY A 132 6.21 -21.99 4.37
CA GLY A 132 5.45 -21.90 3.14
C GLY A 132 5.74 -20.65 2.30
N PHE A 133 6.86 -19.98 2.52
CA PHE A 133 7.21 -18.71 1.86
C PHE A 133 8.07 -18.86 0.61
N GLU A 134 8.68 -20.03 0.38
CA GLU A 134 9.65 -20.24 -0.70
C GLU A 134 9.05 -19.90 -2.07
N LEU A 135 7.79 -20.29 -2.31
CA LEU A 135 7.15 -20.07 -3.59
C LEU A 135 6.82 -18.58 -3.81
N PHE A 136 6.36 -17.89 -2.77
CA PHE A 136 6.17 -16.44 -2.81
C PHE A 136 7.49 -15.75 -3.15
N SER A 137 8.55 -16.06 -2.40
CA SER A 137 9.86 -15.43 -2.60
C SER A 137 10.46 -15.68 -3.98
N LYS A 138 10.20 -16.84 -4.57
CA LYS A 138 10.62 -17.18 -5.94
C LYS A 138 10.04 -16.21 -6.99
N HIS A 139 8.79 -15.79 -6.83
CA HIS A 139 8.07 -14.98 -7.83
C HIS A 139 8.06 -13.48 -7.51
N LEU A 140 7.99 -13.13 -6.22
CA LEU A 140 7.67 -11.77 -5.77
C LEU A 140 8.77 -11.11 -4.92
N GLY A 141 9.80 -11.86 -4.52
CA GLY A 141 10.93 -11.36 -3.76
C GLY A 141 10.85 -11.62 -2.25
N ASP A 142 11.60 -10.85 -1.49
CA ASP A 142 11.68 -11.02 -0.05
C ASP A 142 10.34 -10.79 0.64
N THR A 143 10.07 -11.55 1.72
CA THR A 143 8.80 -11.43 2.46
C THR A 143 8.76 -10.24 3.41
N TYR A 144 9.91 -9.63 3.71
CA TYR A 144 10.04 -8.36 4.42
C TYR A 144 11.27 -7.60 3.91
N PHE A 145 11.14 -6.31 3.75
CA PHE A 145 12.20 -5.42 3.20
C PHE A 145 11.84 -3.96 3.46
N SER A 146 12.75 -3.06 3.11
CA SER A 146 12.51 -1.62 3.08
C SER A 146 13.00 -1.01 1.78
N PHE A 147 12.46 0.15 1.43
CA PHE A 147 12.90 0.95 0.29
C PHE A 147 12.63 2.43 0.56
N ASP A 148 13.38 3.30 -0.14
CA ASP A 148 13.23 4.73 -0.03
C ASP A 148 12.60 5.32 -1.31
N ARG A 149 11.69 6.26 -1.14
CA ARG A 149 11.08 7.00 -2.25
C ARG A 149 10.91 8.46 -1.86
N GLN A 150 11.59 9.36 -2.57
CA GLN A 150 11.47 10.82 -2.40
C GLN A 150 11.54 11.28 -0.93
N GLY A 151 12.49 10.74 -0.18
CA GLY A 151 12.74 11.09 1.22
C GLY A 151 11.84 10.40 2.24
N VAL A 152 10.94 9.53 1.81
CA VAL A 152 10.13 8.67 2.67
C VAL A 152 10.73 7.28 2.73
N HIS A 153 10.80 6.71 3.92
CA HIS A 153 11.21 5.32 4.14
C HIS A 153 9.99 4.43 4.24
N PHE A 154 9.94 3.39 3.42
CA PHE A 154 8.88 2.39 3.39
C PHE A 154 9.39 1.09 3.99
N VAL A 155 8.63 0.51 4.91
CA VAL A 155 8.91 -0.78 5.52
C VAL A 155 7.78 -1.75 5.18
N VAL A 156 8.12 -2.87 4.56
CA VAL A 156 7.20 -3.98 4.30
C VAL A 156 7.47 -5.07 5.30
N LEU A 157 6.46 -5.45 6.08
CA LEU A 157 6.55 -6.45 7.14
C LEU A 157 5.84 -7.75 6.76
N ASN A 158 6.45 -8.88 7.09
CA ASN A 158 5.79 -10.17 7.10
C ASN A 158 5.16 -10.41 8.47
N SER A 159 3.86 -10.21 8.57
CA SER A 159 3.07 -10.43 9.78
C SER A 159 2.35 -11.78 9.81
N VAL A 160 2.62 -12.66 8.81
CA VAL A 160 1.92 -13.95 8.67
C VAL A 160 2.75 -15.15 9.09
N GLN A 161 3.88 -14.96 9.75
CA GLN A 161 4.57 -16.07 10.41
C GLN A 161 3.68 -16.66 11.50
N ILE A 162 3.80 -17.98 11.72
CA ILE A 162 3.02 -18.67 12.75
C ILE A 162 3.95 -19.01 13.91
N ASP A 163 3.62 -18.49 15.08
CA ASP A 163 4.30 -18.89 16.33
C ASP A 163 3.99 -20.37 16.64
N ASP A 164 5.01 -21.18 16.78
CA ASP A 164 4.86 -22.63 16.96
C ASP A 164 4.15 -23.01 18.25
N SER A 165 4.22 -22.17 19.29
CA SER A 165 3.64 -22.44 20.60
C SER A 165 2.20 -21.98 20.73
N THR A 166 1.89 -20.79 20.20
CA THR A 166 0.57 -20.17 20.33
C THR A 166 -0.31 -20.37 19.12
N ARG A 167 0.30 -20.71 17.97
CA ARG A 167 -0.35 -20.80 16.67
C ARG A 167 -0.95 -19.48 16.17
N ASN A 168 -0.50 -18.37 16.75
CA ASN A 168 -0.91 -17.03 16.33
C ASN A 168 0.03 -16.47 15.26
N TYR A 169 -0.48 -15.54 14.47
CA TYR A 169 0.36 -14.72 13.60
C TYR A 169 1.34 -13.87 14.44
N HIS A 170 2.55 -13.68 13.93
CA HIS A 170 3.55 -12.83 14.57
C HIS A 170 4.60 -12.34 13.55
N VAL A 171 5.31 -11.29 13.91
CA VAL A 171 6.56 -10.87 13.27
C VAL A 171 7.70 -11.62 13.93
N GLY A 172 8.44 -12.42 13.16
CA GLY A 172 9.48 -13.31 13.70
C GLY A 172 10.69 -12.57 14.25
N PRO A 173 11.45 -13.22 15.15
CA PRO A 173 12.58 -12.60 15.84
C PRO A 173 13.70 -12.11 14.92
N GLU A 174 13.98 -12.81 13.83
CA GLU A 174 14.97 -12.39 12.83
C GLU A 174 14.53 -11.10 12.13
N GLN A 175 13.26 -10.98 11.81
CA GLN A 175 12.70 -9.76 11.23
C GLN A 175 12.70 -8.60 12.24
N ILE A 176 12.46 -8.86 13.52
CA ILE A 176 12.56 -7.84 14.58
C ILE A 176 13.98 -7.28 14.66
N GLU A 177 15.00 -8.11 14.63
CA GLU A 177 16.40 -7.66 14.65
C GLU A 177 16.78 -6.91 13.35
N TRP A 178 16.28 -7.37 12.21
CA TRP A 178 16.43 -6.65 10.94
C TRP A 178 15.78 -5.26 11.01
N LEU A 179 14.54 -5.18 11.50
CA LEU A 179 13.81 -3.91 11.62
C LEU A 179 14.54 -2.92 12.54
N LYS A 180 15.04 -3.36 13.70
CA LYS A 180 15.89 -2.53 14.58
C LYS A 180 17.12 -1.99 13.85
N ALA A 181 17.82 -2.86 13.11
CA ALA A 181 19.00 -2.47 12.37
C ALA A 181 18.69 -1.51 11.22
N ASP A 182 17.55 -1.65 10.58
CA ASP A 182 17.10 -0.80 9.48
C ASP A 182 16.72 0.59 10.00
N LEU A 183 15.82 0.66 10.97
CA LEU A 183 15.39 1.90 11.61
C LEU A 183 16.55 2.69 12.23
N SER A 184 17.59 2.01 12.75
CA SER A 184 18.77 2.66 13.33
C SER A 184 19.58 3.53 12.35
N LYS A 185 19.37 3.36 11.04
CA LYS A 185 20.04 4.13 9.98
C LYS A 185 19.29 5.43 9.65
N LEU A 186 18.04 5.55 10.10
CA LEU A 186 17.17 6.65 9.74
C LEU A 186 17.36 7.86 10.67
N SER A 187 17.17 9.06 10.13
CA SER A 187 16.90 10.23 10.95
C SER A 187 15.54 10.09 11.61
N PRO A 188 15.37 10.52 12.89
CA PRO A 188 14.06 10.53 13.53
C PRO A 188 12.98 11.36 12.79
N GLN A 189 13.41 12.27 11.91
CA GLN A 189 12.53 13.12 11.10
C GLN A 189 12.24 12.54 9.71
N THR A 190 12.80 11.38 9.36
CA THR A 190 12.48 10.70 8.10
C THR A 190 11.05 10.17 8.17
N PRO A 191 10.14 10.62 7.28
CA PRO A 191 8.79 10.07 7.23
C PRO A 191 8.82 8.57 6.99
N LEU A 192 8.04 7.84 7.77
CA LEU A 192 7.97 6.38 7.74
C LEU A 192 6.56 5.92 7.36
N VAL A 193 6.49 5.01 6.38
CA VAL A 193 5.28 4.30 5.99
C VAL A 193 5.51 2.81 6.18
N VAL A 194 4.57 2.13 6.82
CA VAL A 194 4.65 0.68 7.06
C VAL A 194 3.54 -0.03 6.30
N SER A 195 3.86 -1.10 5.60
CA SER A 195 2.90 -2.03 5.00
C SER A 195 2.96 -3.37 5.71
N THR A 196 1.80 -3.90 6.08
CA THR A 196 1.65 -5.24 6.67
C THR A 196 0.34 -5.86 6.21
N HIS A 197 0.22 -7.17 6.20
CA HIS A 197 -1.04 -7.82 5.86
C HIS A 197 -1.94 -7.98 7.08
N VAL A 198 -1.57 -8.85 8.01
CA VAL A 198 -2.32 -9.01 9.27
C VAL A 198 -2.17 -7.75 10.10
N PRO A 199 -3.28 -7.14 10.57
CA PRO A 199 -3.25 -5.81 11.14
C PRO A 199 -2.60 -5.73 12.53
N PHE A 200 -2.06 -4.53 12.82
CA PHE A 200 -1.68 -4.11 14.17
C PHE A 200 -2.90 -3.91 15.05
N GLN A 201 -3.93 -3.27 14.51
CA GLN A 201 -5.17 -2.91 15.18
C GLN A 201 -6.33 -2.96 14.21
N SER A 202 -7.47 -3.45 14.69
CA SER A 202 -8.74 -3.42 13.99
C SER A 202 -9.91 -3.35 14.97
N LEU A 203 -10.95 -2.63 14.60
CA LEU A 203 -12.24 -2.60 15.28
C LEU A 203 -13.26 -3.55 14.64
N TYR A 204 -12.86 -4.40 13.72
CA TYR A 204 -13.76 -5.32 13.03
C TYR A 204 -14.64 -6.09 14.02
N TYR A 205 -14.04 -6.88 14.90
CA TYR A 205 -14.79 -7.70 15.84
C TYR A 205 -15.62 -6.89 16.83
N PRO A 206 -15.11 -5.83 17.47
CA PRO A 206 -15.93 -4.98 18.32
C PRO A 206 -17.11 -4.33 17.60
N ALA A 207 -16.93 -3.86 16.38
CA ALA A 207 -17.95 -3.15 15.63
C ALA A 207 -18.96 -4.07 14.95
N VAL A 208 -18.51 -5.17 14.37
CA VAL A 208 -19.34 -6.07 13.56
C VAL A 208 -19.96 -7.18 14.39
N GLU A 209 -19.19 -7.77 15.31
CA GLU A 209 -19.62 -8.92 16.10
C GLU A 209 -19.93 -8.58 17.56
N GLY A 210 -19.63 -7.37 18.04
CA GLY A 210 -19.84 -6.94 19.43
C GLY A 210 -18.95 -7.67 20.44
N VAL A 211 -17.80 -8.22 19.98
CA VAL A 211 -16.86 -8.95 20.84
C VAL A 211 -15.47 -8.35 20.73
N VAL A 212 -14.74 -8.40 21.85
CA VAL A 212 -13.32 -8.01 21.88
C VAL A 212 -12.48 -9.28 21.85
N ARG A 213 -11.74 -9.49 20.77
CA ARG A 213 -10.79 -10.60 20.66
C ARG A 213 -9.59 -10.19 19.79
N ASN A 214 -8.45 -10.79 20.08
CA ASN A 214 -7.22 -10.56 19.33
C ASN A 214 -7.09 -11.54 18.13
N ALA A 215 -8.22 -12.08 17.67
CA ALA A 215 -8.22 -12.89 16.47
C ALA A 215 -7.85 -12.00 15.27
N ASP A 216 -7.10 -12.57 14.35
CA ASP A 216 -6.73 -11.93 13.09
C ASP A 216 -5.92 -10.62 13.24
N MET A 217 -5.23 -10.48 14.38
CA MET A 217 -4.14 -9.53 14.58
C MET A 217 -2.86 -10.31 14.92
N PHE A 218 -1.70 -9.80 14.55
CA PHE A 218 -0.48 -10.50 14.93
C PHE A 218 -0.11 -10.25 16.40
N SER A 219 0.35 -11.29 17.09
CA SER A 219 0.38 -11.33 18.55
C SER A 219 1.40 -10.39 19.21
N ASN A 220 2.52 -10.11 18.53
CA ASN A 220 3.57 -9.22 19.04
C ASN A 220 3.54 -7.81 18.43
N PHE A 221 2.34 -7.34 18.05
CA PHE A 221 2.17 -5.99 17.48
C PHE A 221 2.72 -4.88 18.41
N LYS A 222 2.65 -5.06 19.72
CA LYS A 222 3.17 -4.06 20.69
C LYS A 222 4.69 -3.95 20.61
N GLU A 223 5.41 -5.05 20.44
CA GLU A 223 6.86 -5.05 20.29
C GLU A 223 7.27 -4.30 19.02
N VAL A 224 6.61 -4.57 17.90
CA VAL A 224 6.86 -3.88 16.63
C VAL A 224 6.51 -2.40 16.72
N TRP A 225 5.35 -2.08 17.32
CA TRP A 225 4.91 -0.71 17.54
C TRP A 225 5.93 0.11 18.32
N ASP A 226 6.49 -0.47 19.41
CA ASP A 226 7.48 0.22 20.26
C ASP A 226 8.78 0.54 19.48
N LEU A 227 9.15 -0.25 18.49
CA LEU A 227 10.29 0.05 17.63
C LEU A 227 10.01 1.24 16.69
N LEU A 228 8.78 1.38 16.24
CA LEU A 228 8.37 2.43 15.30
C LEU A 228 8.17 3.79 15.99
N LEU A 229 7.80 3.82 17.27
CA LEU A 229 7.45 5.05 18.01
C LEU A 229 8.55 6.12 18.09
N GLY A 230 9.81 5.77 17.84
CA GLY A 230 10.93 6.72 17.83
C GLY A 230 11.10 7.49 16.53
N HIS A 231 10.26 7.24 15.53
CA HIS A 231 10.39 7.74 14.16
C HIS A 231 9.16 8.55 13.75
N ASP A 232 9.26 9.30 12.67
CA ASP A 232 8.14 10.08 12.10
C ASP A 232 7.17 9.16 11.32
N LEU A 233 6.50 8.28 12.05
CA LEU A 233 5.57 7.28 11.52
C LEU A 233 4.26 7.95 11.08
N LYS A 234 4.02 8.00 9.78
CA LYS A 234 2.86 8.68 9.18
C LYS A 234 1.64 7.76 9.08
N ILE A 235 1.85 6.57 8.51
CA ILE A 235 0.75 5.67 8.16
C ILE A 235 1.20 4.22 8.24
N ILE A 236 0.34 3.37 8.78
CA ILE A 236 0.42 1.91 8.69
C ILE A 236 -0.71 1.43 7.79
N LEU A 237 -0.34 0.87 6.64
CA LEU A 237 -1.25 0.26 5.68
C LEU A 237 -1.38 -1.22 6.01
N GLN A 238 -2.60 -1.71 6.15
CA GLN A 238 -2.89 -3.08 6.56
C GLN A 238 -4.07 -3.67 5.80
N GLY A 239 -4.13 -5.00 5.65
CA GLY A 239 -5.15 -5.74 4.91
C GLY A 239 -5.94 -6.71 5.78
N HIS A 240 -6.23 -7.90 5.22
CA HIS A 240 -6.76 -9.09 5.91
C HIS A 240 -8.24 -9.04 6.31
N GLN A 241 -8.77 -7.88 6.65
CA GLN A 241 -10.13 -7.75 7.18
C GLN A 241 -11.19 -7.55 6.09
N HIS A 242 -10.78 -7.30 4.85
CA HIS A 242 -11.65 -7.02 3.69
C HIS A 242 -12.63 -5.87 3.90
N LEU A 243 -12.38 -5.00 4.87
CA LEU A 243 -13.17 -3.80 5.08
C LEU A 243 -12.26 -2.58 5.19
N HIS A 244 -12.79 -1.41 4.91
CA HIS A 244 -12.06 -0.17 5.09
C HIS A 244 -12.22 0.36 6.50
N GLU A 245 -11.10 0.56 7.21
CA GLU A 245 -11.04 1.18 8.53
C GLU A 245 -9.95 2.23 8.59
N GLU A 246 -10.19 3.28 9.38
CA GLU A 246 -9.20 4.29 9.73
C GLU A 246 -9.17 4.51 11.23
N LEU A 247 -8.02 4.29 11.85
CA LEU A 247 -7.80 4.53 13.28
C LEU A 247 -6.65 5.51 13.44
N LEU A 248 -6.81 6.51 14.31
CA LEU A 248 -5.77 7.47 14.64
C LEU A 248 -5.33 7.26 16.08
N VAL A 249 -4.06 6.92 16.29
CA VAL A 249 -3.46 6.73 17.62
C VAL A 249 -2.09 7.40 17.66
N ASN A 250 -1.87 8.35 18.58
CA ASN A 250 -0.60 9.06 18.74
C ASN A 250 -0.06 9.64 17.43
N ASP A 251 -0.91 10.37 16.71
CA ASP A 251 -0.62 10.99 15.41
C ASP A 251 -0.24 10.02 14.27
N THR A 252 -0.37 8.72 14.48
CA THR A 252 -0.19 7.68 13.46
C THR A 252 -1.55 7.15 13.02
N TYR A 253 -1.74 7.08 11.71
CA TYR A 253 -2.92 6.45 11.12
C TYR A 253 -2.68 4.96 10.83
N PHE A 254 -3.64 4.13 11.24
CA PHE A 254 -3.76 2.75 10.81
C PHE A 254 -4.89 2.71 9.79
N VAL A 255 -4.56 2.40 8.55
CA VAL A 255 -5.51 2.34 7.44
C VAL A 255 -5.60 0.91 6.95
N THR A 256 -6.74 0.26 7.23
CA THR A 256 -7.05 -1.04 6.66
C THR A 256 -7.68 -0.80 5.30
N GLY A 257 -7.03 -1.28 4.26
CA GLY A 257 -7.57 -1.25 2.91
C GLY A 257 -8.75 -2.21 2.81
N GLY A 258 -9.85 -1.78 2.20
CA GLY A 258 -10.85 -2.71 1.71
C GLY A 258 -10.21 -3.65 0.68
N ALA A 259 -10.79 -4.81 0.46
CA ALA A 259 -10.23 -5.78 -0.46
C ALA A 259 -10.46 -5.39 -1.91
N VAL A 260 -9.45 -5.62 -2.77
CA VAL A 260 -9.64 -5.55 -4.23
C VAL A 260 -10.75 -6.50 -4.66
N SER A 261 -10.89 -7.63 -3.97
CA SER A 261 -11.92 -8.66 -4.21
C SER A 261 -13.18 -8.51 -3.36
N ALA A 262 -13.25 -7.54 -2.42
CA ALA A 262 -14.28 -7.42 -1.38
C ALA A 262 -14.68 -8.79 -0.79
N ALA A 263 -15.89 -9.27 -0.99
CA ALA A 263 -16.32 -10.63 -0.56
C ALA A 263 -15.87 -11.70 -1.58
N TRP A 264 -14.54 -11.83 -1.82
CA TRP A 264 -13.95 -12.82 -2.74
C TRP A 264 -14.62 -12.82 -4.12
N TRP A 265 -14.72 -11.64 -4.72
CA TRP A 265 -15.31 -11.40 -6.04
C TRP A 265 -16.84 -11.64 -6.11
N SER A 266 -17.50 -11.69 -4.95
CA SER A 266 -18.94 -11.95 -4.84
C SER A 266 -19.77 -10.70 -4.51
N GLY A 267 -19.20 -9.52 -4.64
CA GLY A 267 -19.82 -8.23 -4.31
C GLY A 267 -19.30 -7.64 -3.00
N PRO A 268 -19.86 -6.53 -2.53
CA PRO A 268 -19.40 -5.82 -1.35
C PRO A 268 -19.39 -6.67 -0.08
N LEU A 269 -18.42 -6.43 0.80
CA LEU A 269 -18.38 -6.98 2.14
C LEU A 269 -18.73 -5.91 3.18
N LEU A 270 -19.82 -6.10 3.93
CA LEU A 270 -20.25 -5.18 5.00
C LEU A 270 -20.34 -3.71 4.53
N ASN A 271 -20.84 -3.49 3.32
CA ASN A 271 -20.91 -2.20 2.61
C ASN A 271 -19.55 -1.61 2.22
N THR A 272 -18.47 -2.36 2.25
CA THR A 272 -17.20 -2.01 1.61
C THR A 272 -17.23 -2.59 0.20
N GLU A 273 -17.23 -1.72 -0.80
CA GLU A 273 -17.16 -2.10 -2.21
C GLU A 273 -15.78 -2.67 -2.56
N GLU A 274 -15.64 -3.28 -3.71
CA GLU A 274 -14.34 -3.66 -4.28
C GLU A 274 -13.51 -2.40 -4.52
N GLY A 275 -12.34 -2.32 -3.86
CA GLY A 275 -11.59 -1.06 -3.90
C GLY A 275 -10.14 -1.18 -3.45
N TYR A 276 -9.52 -0.02 -3.35
CA TYR A 276 -8.14 0.14 -2.88
C TYR A 276 -7.95 1.53 -2.27
N ILE A 277 -6.82 1.75 -1.58
CA ILE A 277 -6.46 3.05 -1.03
C ILE A 277 -5.53 3.78 -2.01
N LEU A 278 -5.92 4.97 -2.43
CA LEU A 278 -5.04 5.89 -3.15
C LEU A 278 -4.38 6.81 -2.14
N VAL A 279 -3.06 6.79 -2.05
CA VAL A 279 -2.27 7.60 -1.11
C VAL A 279 -1.46 8.61 -1.89
N SER A 280 -1.49 9.86 -1.46
CA SER A 280 -0.68 10.95 -2.03
C SER A 280 0.15 11.62 -0.95
N MET A 281 1.39 11.99 -1.31
CA MET A 281 2.25 12.84 -0.52
C MET A 281 2.52 14.14 -1.30
N ASP A 282 2.32 15.28 -0.65
CA ASP A 282 2.61 16.60 -1.23
C ASP A 282 4.08 17.01 -1.04
N GLU A 283 4.45 18.19 -1.56
CA GLU A 283 5.80 18.76 -1.48
C GLU A 283 6.24 19.07 -0.04
N GLU A 284 5.28 19.31 0.87
CA GLU A 284 5.49 19.52 2.29
C GLU A 284 5.52 18.24 3.11
N GLN A 285 5.49 17.07 2.46
CA GLN A 285 5.45 15.74 3.06
C GLN A 285 4.19 15.46 3.89
N ASN A 286 3.07 16.11 3.56
CA ASN A 286 1.77 15.74 4.11
C ASN A 286 1.18 14.58 3.33
N PHE A 287 0.69 13.57 4.06
CA PHE A 287 0.02 12.43 3.48
C PHE A 287 -1.49 12.63 3.49
N SER A 288 -2.12 12.24 2.40
CA SER A 288 -3.57 12.12 2.27
C SER A 288 -3.91 10.81 1.58
N TRP A 289 -5.10 10.28 1.83
CA TRP A 289 -5.55 9.04 1.19
C TRP A 289 -7.07 9.07 0.98
N GLU A 290 -7.50 8.25 0.04
CA GLU A 290 -8.89 8.07 -0.31
C GLU A 290 -9.16 6.60 -0.64
N TYR A 291 -10.32 6.09 -0.20
CA TYR A 291 -10.80 4.78 -0.64
C TYR A 291 -11.37 4.90 -2.05
N MET A 292 -10.86 4.13 -2.98
CA MET A 292 -11.22 4.15 -4.38
C MET A 292 -12.02 2.90 -4.74
N ASP A 293 -13.32 3.05 -4.95
CA ASP A 293 -14.10 2.07 -5.69
C ASP A 293 -13.67 2.14 -7.17
N TYR A 294 -13.23 1.01 -7.74
CA TYR A 294 -12.79 0.95 -9.13
C TYR A 294 -13.89 0.49 -10.10
N GLY A 295 -15.13 0.38 -9.61
CA GLY A 295 -16.32 0.09 -10.41
C GLY A 295 -16.43 -1.37 -10.84
N TRP A 296 -15.98 -2.31 -10.01
CA TRP A 296 -16.23 -3.73 -10.23
C TRP A 296 -17.70 -4.06 -9.95
N GLU A 297 -18.32 -4.84 -10.81
CA GLU A 297 -19.65 -5.37 -10.57
C GLU A 297 -19.58 -6.90 -10.61
N ALA A 298 -19.88 -7.53 -9.47
CA ALA A 298 -19.96 -8.98 -9.40
C ALA A 298 -21.14 -9.48 -10.25
N ASP A 299 -20.95 -10.59 -10.96
CA ASP A 299 -22.04 -11.21 -11.70
C ASP A 299 -23.21 -11.52 -10.76
N SER A 300 -24.40 -11.06 -11.10
CA SER A 300 -25.62 -11.38 -10.35
C SER A 300 -25.85 -12.91 -10.37
N LYS A 301 -25.84 -13.52 -9.19
CA LYS A 301 -26.16 -14.95 -9.03
C LYS A 301 -27.61 -15.24 -9.34
#